data_c11ed737306c32141924a712a184c4b8
#
_entry.id   c11ed737306c32141924a712a184c4b8
#
_cell.length_a   1.000
_cell.length_b   1.000
_cell.length_c   1.000
_cell.angle_alpha   90.00
_cell.angle_beta   90.00
_cell.angle_gamma   90.00
#
_symmetry.space_group_name_H-M   'P 1'
#
loop_
_entity.id
_entity.type
_entity.pdbx_description
1 polymer ?
#
loop_
_entity_poly.entity_id
_entity_poly.type
_entity_poly.pdbx_seq_one_letter_code
_entity_poly.pdbx_strand_id
1 'polypeptide(L)'
;MNAEVPAEGSIPFAGVADLAILKGAELTNVSVWKYGVTLSFNDEPLTITVENNAEFQSQGRTEIFNQEIIIGFGARMLSLVGRCVSDMQATEDKAIVLSFDDGSKLALRPDDSGYESYTVNLPNGSIFVG
;
A
#
# COMPACT_ATOMS: atom_id res chain seq x y z
N MET A 1 -15.45 30.50 8.73
CA MET A 1 -15.34 29.71 8.68
C MET A 1 -14.86 28.74 9.21
N ASN A 2 -14.68 28.33 9.49
CA ASN A 2 -14.16 27.43 10.12
C ASN A 2 -14.54 26.20 9.68
N ALA A 3 -15.14 26.05 8.82
CA ALA A 3 -15.70 24.86 8.31
C ALA A 3 -14.70 23.81 7.89
N GLU A 4 -13.47 24.17 7.91
CA GLU A 4 -12.42 23.25 7.53
C GLU A 4 -12.06 22.25 8.59
N VAL A 5 -12.58 22.43 9.79
CA VAL A 5 -12.33 21.45 10.84
C VAL A 5 -13.17 20.20 10.56
N PRO A 6 -12.56 19.01 10.42
CA PRO A 6 -13.33 17.79 10.16
C PRO A 6 -14.29 17.53 11.31
N ALA A 7 -15.41 16.89 11.01
CA ALA A 7 -16.32 16.45 12.05
C ALA A 7 -15.59 15.46 12.96
N GLU A 8 -16.04 15.43 14.22
CA GLU A 8 -15.46 14.48 15.17
C GLU A 8 -15.57 13.06 14.63
N GLY A 9 -14.49 12.31 14.66
CA GLY A 9 -14.45 10.97 14.10
C GLY A 9 -14.10 10.89 12.63
N SER A 10 -14.02 12.03 11.93
CA SER A 10 -13.62 12.02 10.53
C SER A 10 -12.13 11.73 10.40
N ILE A 11 -11.77 10.96 9.36
CA ILE A 11 -10.39 10.66 9.03
C ILE A 11 -9.99 11.54 7.84
N PRO A 12 -8.91 12.34 7.94
CA PRO A 12 -8.50 13.16 6.83
C PRO A 12 -7.95 12.26 5.70
N PHE A 13 -8.28 12.62 4.47
CA PHE A 13 -7.76 11.91 3.31
C PHE A 13 -6.47 12.55 2.82
N ALA A 14 -5.50 11.71 2.48
CA ALA A 14 -4.23 12.13 1.91
C ALA A 14 -4.37 12.28 0.40
N GLY A 15 -3.58 13.17 -0.19
CA GLY A 15 -3.42 13.26 -1.63
C GLY A 15 -2.22 12.46 -2.11
N VAL A 16 -2.06 12.39 -3.43
CA VAL A 16 -0.96 11.64 -4.05
C VAL A 16 0.41 12.16 -3.56
N ALA A 17 0.54 13.48 -3.37
CA ALA A 17 1.80 14.07 -2.92
C ALA A 17 2.24 13.56 -1.55
N ASP A 18 1.28 13.19 -0.70
CA ASP A 18 1.58 12.70 0.65
C ASP A 18 2.20 11.31 0.63
N LEU A 19 2.06 10.57 -0.47
CA LEU A 19 2.61 9.23 -0.63
C LEU A 19 4.12 9.23 -0.84
N ALA A 20 4.72 10.39 -1.08
CA ALA A 20 6.17 10.50 -1.29
C ALA A 20 6.98 9.97 -0.09
N ILE A 21 6.38 9.95 1.09
CA ILE A 21 7.02 9.40 2.29
C ILE A 21 7.38 7.92 2.13
N LEU A 22 6.71 7.20 1.24
CA LEU A 22 6.99 5.79 0.97
C LEU A 22 8.35 5.60 0.29
N LYS A 23 8.82 6.60 -0.45
CA LYS A 23 10.11 6.50 -1.13
C LYS A 23 11.24 6.50 -0.09
N GLY A 24 12.06 5.49 -0.14
CA GLY A 24 13.13 5.27 0.83
C GLY A 24 12.71 4.51 2.08
N ALA A 25 11.43 4.20 2.24
CA ALA A 25 10.94 3.49 3.41
C ALA A 25 11.35 2.01 3.35
N GLU A 26 11.70 1.47 4.50
CA GLU A 26 12.05 0.05 4.63
C GLU A 26 10.81 -0.75 5.04
N LEU A 27 10.55 -1.87 4.35
CA LEU A 27 9.50 -2.80 4.76
C LEU A 27 10.00 -3.57 5.99
N THR A 28 9.36 -3.36 7.13
CA THR A 28 9.82 -3.94 8.39
C THR A 28 8.94 -5.06 8.91
N ASN A 29 7.69 -5.15 8.47
CA ASN A 29 6.78 -6.18 8.94
C ASN A 29 5.69 -6.43 7.93
N VAL A 30 5.23 -7.69 7.85
CA VAL A 30 4.10 -8.12 7.04
C VAL A 30 3.14 -8.89 7.94
N SER A 31 1.90 -8.44 8.01
CA SER A 31 0.85 -9.10 8.77
C SER A 31 -0.18 -9.66 7.80
N VAL A 32 -0.56 -10.92 7.99
CA VAL A 32 -1.50 -11.60 7.09
C VAL A 32 -2.71 -12.05 7.89
N TRP A 33 -3.89 -11.76 7.38
CA TRP A 33 -5.12 -12.29 7.95
C TRP A 33 -6.04 -12.77 6.83
N LYS A 34 -7.19 -13.29 7.20
CA LYS A 34 -8.09 -13.95 6.24
C LYS A 34 -8.47 -13.05 5.05
N TYR A 35 -8.58 -11.75 5.27
CA TYR A 35 -9.13 -10.83 4.27
C TYR A 35 -8.10 -9.88 3.68
N GLY A 36 -6.86 -9.93 4.11
CA GLY A 36 -5.89 -8.99 3.58
C GLY A 36 -4.49 -9.14 4.17
N VAL A 37 -3.63 -8.23 3.73
CA VAL A 37 -2.23 -8.19 4.13
C VAL A 37 -1.89 -6.73 4.47
N THR A 38 -1.24 -6.52 5.61
CA THR A 38 -0.75 -5.21 5.99
C THR A 38 0.76 -5.19 5.92
N LEU A 39 1.29 -4.23 5.15
CA LEU A 39 2.71 -3.96 5.03
C LEU A 39 3.04 -2.78 5.94
N SER A 40 4.01 -2.95 6.84
CA SER A 40 4.44 -1.88 7.76
C SER A 40 5.84 -1.44 7.41
N PHE A 41 6.06 -0.12 7.45
CA PHE A 41 7.32 0.49 7.02
C PHE A 41 7.97 1.28 8.15
N ASN A 42 9.30 1.22 8.24
CA ASN A 42 10.13 2.05 9.12
C ASN A 42 9.83 1.92 10.62
N ASP A 43 9.15 0.86 11.06
CA ASP A 43 8.68 0.72 12.44
C ASP A 43 7.85 1.94 12.90
N GLU A 44 7.23 2.63 11.97
CA GLU A 44 6.37 3.78 12.20
C GLU A 44 4.93 3.41 11.85
N PRO A 45 3.92 4.24 12.22
CA PRO A 45 2.55 4.02 11.78
C PRO A 45 2.37 4.40 10.30
N LEU A 46 3.19 3.83 9.43
CA LEU A 46 3.15 3.94 7.98
C LEU A 46 2.88 2.55 7.45
N THR A 47 1.64 2.30 7.02
CA THR A 47 1.22 0.97 6.59
C THR A 47 0.44 1.03 5.29
N ILE A 48 0.50 -0.08 4.55
CA ILE A 48 -0.38 -0.31 3.41
C ILE A 48 -1.13 -1.59 3.70
N THR A 49 -2.46 -1.49 3.74
CA THR A 49 -3.34 -2.65 3.87
C THR A 49 -3.86 -2.99 2.49
N VAL A 50 -3.64 -4.22 2.05
CA VAL A 50 -4.01 -4.70 0.71
C VAL A 50 -5.07 -5.78 0.86
N GLU A 51 -6.21 -5.58 0.20
CA GLU A 51 -7.34 -6.52 0.25
C GLU A 51 -7.64 -7.12 -1.11
N ASN A 52 -7.22 -6.49 -2.19
CA ASN A 52 -7.51 -6.94 -3.55
C ASN A 52 -6.55 -6.26 -4.55
N ASN A 53 -6.51 -6.78 -5.78
CA ASN A 53 -5.84 -6.15 -6.93
C ASN A 53 -4.37 -5.77 -6.71
N ALA A 54 -3.57 -6.72 -6.24
CA ALA A 54 -2.14 -6.55 -6.14
C ALA A 54 -1.44 -7.30 -7.28
N GLU A 55 -0.44 -6.66 -7.87
CA GLU A 55 0.38 -7.27 -8.91
C GLU A 55 1.85 -7.16 -8.50
N PHE A 56 2.52 -8.29 -8.43
CA PHE A 56 3.92 -8.33 -8.01
C PHE A 56 4.80 -8.86 -9.13
N GLN A 57 5.84 -8.10 -9.45
CA GLN A 57 6.81 -8.45 -10.49
C GLN A 57 8.17 -8.67 -9.86
N SER A 58 8.77 -9.83 -10.14
CA SER A 58 10.11 -10.16 -9.66
C SER A 58 10.76 -11.15 -10.62
N GLN A 59 12.01 -10.90 -10.98
CA GLN A 59 12.81 -11.81 -11.80
C GLN A 59 12.13 -12.21 -13.11
N GLY A 60 11.48 -11.25 -13.77
CA GLY A 60 10.80 -11.49 -15.03
C GLY A 60 9.45 -12.19 -14.91
N ARG A 61 8.99 -12.42 -13.70
CA ARG A 61 7.67 -13.03 -13.44
C ARG A 61 6.70 -12.01 -12.91
N THR A 62 5.44 -12.13 -13.31
CA THR A 62 4.35 -11.30 -12.81
C THR A 62 3.32 -12.20 -12.16
N GLU A 63 2.96 -11.90 -10.91
CA GLU A 63 1.91 -12.59 -10.18
C GLU A 63 0.81 -11.60 -9.86
N ILE A 64 -0.44 -12.00 -10.09
CA ILE A 64 -1.61 -11.16 -9.83
C ILE A 64 -2.40 -11.79 -8.70
N PHE A 65 -2.71 -10.98 -7.69
CA PHE A 65 -3.42 -11.43 -6.51
C PHE A 65 -4.76 -10.73 -6.39
N ASN A 66 -5.78 -11.50 -6.04
CA ASN A 66 -7.10 -10.98 -5.71
C ASN A 66 -7.43 -11.42 -4.28
N GLN A 67 -8.63 -11.09 -3.82
CA GLN A 67 -9.04 -11.38 -2.46
C GLN A 67 -8.98 -12.87 -2.12
N GLU A 68 -9.27 -13.75 -3.07
CA GLU A 68 -9.28 -15.20 -2.83
C GLU A 68 -7.89 -15.77 -2.55
N ILE A 69 -6.85 -15.17 -3.10
CA ILE A 69 -5.47 -15.66 -2.97
C ILE A 69 -4.57 -14.66 -2.26
N ILE A 70 -5.15 -13.76 -1.46
CA ILE A 70 -4.40 -12.69 -0.82
C ILE A 70 -3.35 -13.22 0.16
N ILE A 71 -3.55 -14.39 0.73
CA ILE A 71 -2.57 -15.01 1.64
C ILE A 71 -1.27 -15.31 0.88
N GLY A 72 -1.37 -15.75 -0.38
CA GLY A 72 -0.20 -15.95 -1.22
C GLY A 72 0.57 -14.67 -1.46
N PHE A 73 -0.12 -13.54 -1.59
CA PHE A 73 0.50 -12.24 -1.67
C PHE A 73 1.32 -11.94 -0.41
N GLY A 74 0.75 -12.22 0.76
CA GLY A 74 1.47 -12.05 2.02
C GLY A 74 2.77 -12.85 2.06
N ALA A 75 2.73 -14.10 1.58
CA ALA A 75 3.93 -14.93 1.51
C ALA A 75 5.01 -14.31 0.62
N ARG A 76 4.62 -13.69 -0.51
CA ARG A 76 5.57 -13.00 -1.37
C ARG A 76 6.16 -11.77 -0.69
N MET A 77 5.33 -11.00 0.01
CA MET A 77 5.78 -9.80 0.69
C MET A 77 6.75 -10.09 1.83
N LEU A 78 6.62 -11.26 2.49
CA LEU A 78 7.56 -11.64 3.53
C LEU A 78 9.00 -11.68 3.02
N SER A 79 9.21 -12.04 1.76
CA SER A 79 10.55 -12.08 1.18
C SER A 79 11.16 -10.69 0.99
N LEU A 80 10.36 -9.64 1.08
CA LEU A 80 10.82 -8.26 0.93
C LEU A 80 11.11 -7.56 2.25
N VAL A 81 10.88 -8.21 3.38
CA VAL A 81 11.20 -7.62 4.69
C VAL A 81 12.68 -7.29 4.73
N GLY A 82 12.99 -6.05 5.09
CA GLY A 82 14.36 -5.53 5.08
C GLY A 82 14.73 -4.78 3.80
N ARG A 83 13.89 -4.83 2.77
CA ARG A 83 14.11 -4.08 1.54
C ARG A 83 13.50 -2.70 1.62
N CYS A 84 14.12 -1.76 0.93
CA CYS A 84 13.63 -0.39 0.88
C CYS A 84 12.92 -0.10 -0.43
N VAL A 85 11.93 0.79 -0.37
CA VAL A 85 11.28 1.32 -1.56
C VAL A 85 12.24 2.29 -2.24
N SER A 86 12.69 1.94 -3.44
CA SER A 86 13.62 2.79 -4.19
C SER A 86 12.88 3.87 -4.98
N ASP A 87 11.64 3.62 -5.35
CA ASP A 87 10.82 4.58 -6.08
C ASP A 87 9.34 4.31 -5.84
N MET A 88 8.53 5.35 -5.96
CA MET A 88 7.08 5.27 -5.85
C MET A 88 6.46 6.13 -6.93
N GLN A 89 5.53 5.57 -7.68
CA GLN A 89 4.77 6.29 -8.69
C GLN A 89 3.28 6.11 -8.41
N ALA A 90 2.52 7.18 -8.57
CA ALA A 90 1.08 7.14 -8.43
C ALA A 90 0.44 7.70 -9.69
N THR A 91 -0.69 7.10 -10.09
CA THR A 91 -1.42 7.50 -11.28
C THR A 91 -2.70 8.25 -10.87
N GLU A 92 -3.30 8.95 -11.84
CA GLU A 92 -4.52 9.72 -11.60
C GLU A 92 -5.70 8.84 -11.19
N ASP A 93 -5.70 7.57 -11.60
CA ASP A 93 -6.73 6.63 -11.25
C ASP A 93 -6.47 5.90 -9.92
N LYS A 94 -5.59 6.47 -9.09
CA LYS A 94 -5.26 5.97 -7.76
C LYS A 94 -4.56 4.62 -7.73
N ALA A 95 -3.91 4.21 -8.82
CA ALA A 95 -2.99 3.10 -8.78
C ALA A 95 -1.63 3.58 -8.28
N ILE A 96 -0.96 2.77 -7.48
CA ILE A 96 0.40 3.08 -7.03
C ILE A 96 1.33 1.93 -7.38
N VAL A 97 2.57 2.26 -7.72
CA VAL A 97 3.61 1.30 -8.02
C VAL A 97 4.79 1.59 -7.12
N LEU A 98 5.17 0.60 -6.33
CA LEU A 98 6.35 0.65 -5.48
C LEU A 98 7.44 -0.19 -6.12
N SER A 99 8.61 0.41 -6.34
CA SER A 99 9.80 -0.32 -6.77
C SER A 99 10.68 -0.53 -5.55
N PHE A 100 11.16 -1.75 -5.35
CA PHE A 100 12.03 -2.09 -4.24
C PHE A 100 13.49 -2.14 -4.70
N ASP A 101 14.41 -2.04 -3.75
CA ASP A 101 15.84 -1.97 -4.05
C ASP A 101 16.43 -3.27 -4.62
N ASP A 102 15.67 -4.37 -4.60
CA ASP A 102 16.07 -5.61 -5.25
C ASP A 102 15.58 -5.70 -6.70
N GLY A 103 14.94 -4.65 -7.21
CA GLY A 103 14.40 -4.62 -8.57
C GLY A 103 12.97 -5.11 -8.71
N SER A 104 12.37 -5.63 -7.65
CA SER A 104 10.97 -6.05 -7.71
C SER A 104 10.04 -4.84 -7.68
N LYS A 105 8.80 -5.05 -8.17
CA LYS A 105 7.78 -4.00 -8.23
C LYS A 105 6.45 -4.52 -7.71
N LEU A 106 5.78 -3.68 -6.95
CA LEU A 106 4.44 -3.95 -6.46
C LEU A 106 3.49 -2.88 -7.00
N ALA A 107 2.49 -3.30 -7.76
CA ALA A 107 1.44 -2.41 -8.25
C ALA A 107 0.15 -2.69 -7.48
N LEU A 108 -0.44 -1.66 -6.92
CA LEU A 108 -1.72 -1.71 -6.22
C LEU A 108 -2.72 -0.89 -7.00
N ARG A 109 -3.85 -1.49 -7.34
CA ARG A 109 -4.85 -0.87 -8.20
C ARG A 109 -6.20 -0.83 -7.52
N PRO A 110 -7.00 0.22 -7.77
CA PRO A 110 -8.38 0.24 -7.31
C PRO A 110 -9.17 -0.92 -7.90
N ASP A 111 -10.22 -1.32 -7.18
CA ASP A 111 -11.13 -2.34 -7.66
C ASP A 111 -12.37 -1.66 -8.27
N ASP A 112 -12.84 -2.17 -9.40
CA ASP A 112 -14.02 -1.65 -10.09
C ASP A 112 -15.32 -1.92 -9.34
N SER A 113 -15.31 -2.80 -8.34
CA SER A 113 -16.50 -3.15 -7.58
C SER A 113 -17.00 -2.02 -6.67
N GLY A 114 -16.23 -0.96 -6.50
CA GLY A 114 -16.56 0.11 -5.56
C GLY A 114 -16.07 -0.13 -4.15
N TYR A 115 -15.48 -1.28 -3.88
CA TYR A 115 -14.84 -1.55 -2.59
C TYR A 115 -13.39 -1.09 -2.62
N GLU A 116 -12.86 -0.78 -1.44
CA GLU A 116 -11.47 -0.42 -1.30
C GLU A 116 -10.58 -1.62 -1.61
N SER A 117 -9.59 -1.42 -2.47
CA SER A 117 -8.62 -2.44 -2.80
C SER A 117 -7.41 -2.36 -1.89
N TYR A 118 -6.97 -1.15 -1.57
CA TYR A 118 -5.89 -0.93 -0.64
C TYR A 118 -6.07 0.40 0.09
N THR A 119 -5.42 0.52 1.25
CA THR A 119 -5.44 1.73 2.08
C THR A 119 -4.04 2.00 2.57
N VAL A 120 -3.56 3.23 2.36
CA VAL A 120 -2.29 3.68 2.93
C VAL A 120 -2.59 4.52 4.16
N ASN A 121 -2.07 4.11 5.31
CA ASN A 121 -2.18 4.88 6.55
C ASN A 121 -0.87 5.61 6.77
N LEU A 122 -0.94 6.93 6.88
CA LEU A 122 0.23 7.79 7.02
C LEU A 122 0.51 8.12 8.48
N PRO A 123 1.77 8.44 8.84
CA PRO A 123 2.12 8.70 10.23
C PRO A 123 1.35 9.87 10.87
N ASN A 124 0.87 10.81 10.06
CA ASN A 124 0.09 11.95 10.56
C ASN A 124 -1.38 11.61 10.80
N GLY A 125 -1.79 10.37 10.59
CA GLY A 125 -3.17 9.92 10.79
C GLY A 125 -4.04 10.04 9.57
N SER A 126 -3.58 10.62 8.46
CA SER A 126 -4.36 10.67 7.23
C SER A 126 -4.28 9.34 6.47
N ILE A 127 -5.23 9.11 5.59
CA ILE A 127 -5.27 7.89 4.78
C ILE A 127 -5.41 8.21 3.30
N PHE A 128 -4.85 7.33 2.47
CA PHE A 128 -5.05 7.34 1.03
C PHE A 128 -5.73 6.02 0.66
N VAL A 129 -6.83 6.09 -0.09
CA VAL A 129 -7.65 4.93 -0.41
C VAL A 129 -7.66 4.72 -1.91
N GLY A 130 -7.43 3.48 -2.30
CA GLY A 130 -7.47 3.09 -3.71
C GLY A 130 -8.34 1.89 -4.02
#